data_ae64683a35ce353deb1501d1db0b1555
#
_entry.id   ae64683a35ce353deb1501d1db0b1555
#
_cell.length_a   1.000
_cell.length_b   1.000
_cell.length_c   1.000
_cell.angle_alpha   90.00
_cell.angle_beta   90.00
_cell.angle_gamma   90.00
#
_symmetry.space_group_name_H-M   'P 1'
#
loop_
_entity.id
_entity.type
_entity.pdbx_description
1 polymer ?
#
loop_
_entity_poly.entity_id
_entity_poly.type
_entity_poly.pdbx_seq_one_letter_code
_entity_poly.pdbx_strand_id
1 'polypeptide(L)'
;MKLNLLYLLILTPFSAMAQIDCTRGGLQNAVDLYIEAQSAGDISILPLPQGAGYWENEVRMDINQGLINTAFEIDHHMSLLDQDSCQTFTEVIVTDEEEPYVLGTRLRINHDKIAEIEILWTTTGYWLFNAEDYLQYSSAEDWGPIAAEDRDSRGTLVSAANAYLDAFLEGKIDLVPWGFPCVRVEGGFYTGRGSPDDSCEVGVPAGVNIANRRFVVDEVTGSAVVYCTFGAGNANGGSGSADTHLFRVENGKLRYVHTLTHLLQSSFQGG
;
A
#
# COMPACT_ATOMS: atom_id res chain seq x y z
N MET A 1 -37.72 36.33 49.23
CA MET A 1 -37.48 35.17 48.39
C MET A 1 -36.32 35.48 47.48
N LYS A 2 -35.12 34.91 47.71
CA LYS A 2 -33.94 35.09 46.86
C LYS A 2 -33.85 33.87 45.92
N LEU A 3 -34.00 34.08 44.63
CA LEU A 3 -33.89 33.05 43.63
C LEU A 3 -32.40 32.84 43.31
N ASN A 4 -31.82 31.71 43.73
CA ASN A 4 -30.48 31.31 43.34
C ASN A 4 -30.53 30.69 41.95
N LEU A 5 -29.97 31.36 40.95
CA LEU A 5 -29.81 30.85 39.60
C LEU A 5 -28.56 29.97 39.58
N LEU A 6 -28.76 28.66 39.49
CA LEU A 6 -27.69 27.69 39.35
C LEU A 6 -27.25 27.67 37.87
N TYR A 7 -26.09 28.21 37.55
CA TYR A 7 -25.49 28.09 36.24
C TYR A 7 -24.90 26.66 36.06
N LEU A 8 -25.54 25.86 35.26
CA LEU A 8 -25.02 24.56 34.83
C LEU A 8 -23.97 24.81 33.74
N LEU A 9 -22.70 24.70 34.07
CA LEU A 9 -21.58 24.70 33.10
C LEU A 9 -21.66 23.38 32.33
N ILE A 10 -22.12 23.43 31.09
CA ILE A 10 -22.02 22.32 30.14
C ILE A 10 -20.57 22.32 29.63
N LEU A 11 -19.75 21.44 30.20
CA LEU A 11 -18.44 21.11 29.66
C LEU A 11 -18.70 20.27 28.40
N THR A 12 -18.63 20.90 27.22
CA THR A 12 -18.50 20.16 25.97
C THR A 12 -17.17 19.40 26.01
N PRO A 13 -17.14 18.08 25.78
CA PRO A 13 -15.88 17.38 25.65
C PRO A 13 -15.15 17.95 24.43
N PHE A 14 -13.98 18.55 24.69
CA PHE A 14 -13.01 18.82 23.63
C PHE A 14 -12.62 17.45 23.09
N SER A 15 -13.07 17.08 21.90
CA SER A 15 -12.48 15.95 21.17
C SER A 15 -11.01 16.29 20.96
N ALA A 16 -10.13 15.67 21.74
CA ALA A 16 -8.71 15.73 21.46
C ALA A 16 -8.54 15.18 20.04
N MET A 17 -8.08 16.02 19.11
CA MET A 17 -7.69 15.55 17.79
C MET A 17 -6.68 14.43 18.00
N ALA A 18 -6.93 13.29 17.36
CA ALA A 18 -6.06 12.13 17.48
C ALA A 18 -4.65 12.53 17.04
N GLN A 19 -3.67 12.36 17.93
CA GLN A 19 -2.30 12.76 17.67
C GLN A 19 -1.70 11.85 16.60
N ILE A 20 -1.00 12.44 15.62
CA ILE A 20 -0.19 11.73 14.65
C ILE A 20 1.25 11.71 15.17
N ASP A 21 1.85 10.53 15.30
CA ASP A 21 3.25 10.33 15.65
C ASP A 21 3.74 8.97 15.12
N CYS A 22 4.99 8.61 15.40
CA CYS A 22 5.57 7.35 14.94
C CYS A 22 5.18 6.14 15.81
N THR A 23 4.33 6.30 16.82
CA THR A 23 3.74 5.15 17.53
C THR A 23 2.73 4.44 16.64
N ARG A 24 2.47 3.15 16.90
CA ARG A 24 1.47 2.41 16.14
C ARG A 24 0.09 3.10 16.17
N GLY A 25 -0.30 3.65 17.33
CA GLY A 25 -1.56 4.40 17.47
C GLY A 25 -1.55 5.70 16.67
N GLY A 26 -0.44 6.46 16.70
CA GLY A 26 -0.29 7.68 15.92
C GLY A 26 -0.27 7.44 14.41
N LEU A 27 0.36 6.36 13.94
CA LEU A 27 0.33 5.96 12.54
C LEU A 27 -1.06 5.49 12.11
N GLN A 28 -1.80 4.78 12.99
CA GLN A 28 -3.19 4.42 12.72
C GLN A 28 -4.07 5.66 12.56
N ASN A 29 -3.90 6.67 13.42
CA ASN A 29 -4.61 7.94 13.29
C ASN A 29 -4.32 8.64 11.95
N ALA A 30 -3.08 8.55 11.44
CA ALA A 30 -2.73 9.09 10.12
C ALA A 30 -3.45 8.34 8.99
N VAL A 31 -3.56 7.01 9.09
CA VAL A 31 -4.34 6.17 8.17
C VAL A 31 -5.82 6.55 8.21
N ASP A 32 -6.41 6.65 9.41
CA ASP A 32 -7.83 6.95 9.57
C ASP A 32 -8.18 8.31 8.94
N LEU A 33 -7.34 9.33 9.16
CA LEU A 33 -7.49 10.64 8.52
C LEU A 33 -7.33 10.58 6.98
N TYR A 34 -6.40 9.74 6.48
CA TYR A 34 -6.26 9.53 5.04
C TYR A 34 -7.51 8.90 4.42
N ILE A 35 -8.04 7.86 5.04
CA ILE A 35 -9.28 7.20 4.57
C ILE A 35 -10.45 8.18 4.58
N GLU A 36 -10.59 8.99 5.65
CA GLU A 36 -11.63 10.03 5.72
C GLU A 36 -11.46 11.06 4.60
N ALA A 37 -10.23 11.55 4.38
CA ALA A 37 -9.92 12.55 3.35
C ALA A 37 -10.19 12.00 1.94
N GLN A 38 -9.76 10.77 1.64
CA GLN A 38 -9.96 10.13 0.34
C GLN A 38 -11.43 9.81 0.09
N SER A 39 -12.16 9.36 1.11
CA SER A 39 -13.60 9.10 0.97
C SER A 39 -14.41 10.38 0.73
N ALA A 40 -13.99 11.50 1.34
CA ALA A 40 -14.64 12.79 1.17
C ALA A 40 -14.14 13.58 -0.06
N GLY A 41 -12.99 13.21 -0.64
CA GLY A 41 -12.28 14.03 -1.63
C GLY A 41 -11.87 15.39 -1.06
N ASP A 42 -11.54 15.44 0.24
CA ASP A 42 -11.24 16.67 0.96
C ASP A 42 -9.88 16.62 1.66
N ILE A 43 -8.90 17.20 1.00
CA ILE A 43 -7.52 17.29 1.50
C ILE A 43 -7.40 18.13 2.79
N SER A 44 -8.36 19.01 3.10
CA SER A 44 -8.31 19.86 4.29
C SER A 44 -8.41 19.08 5.60
N ILE A 45 -8.85 17.83 5.55
CA ILE A 45 -8.87 16.88 6.68
C ILE A 45 -7.45 16.51 7.12
N LEU A 46 -6.48 16.49 6.18
CA LEU A 46 -5.12 16.05 6.46
C LEU A 46 -4.28 17.14 7.13
N PRO A 47 -3.56 16.84 8.21
CA PRO A 47 -2.64 17.76 8.87
C PRO A 47 -1.34 17.92 8.06
N LEU A 48 -1.40 18.67 6.96
CA LEU A 48 -0.27 18.88 6.07
C LEU A 48 0.58 20.09 6.51
N PRO A 49 1.93 20.03 6.41
CA PRO A 49 2.76 21.20 6.50
C PRO A 49 2.70 22.02 5.21
N GLN A 50 3.11 23.29 5.28
CA GLN A 50 3.29 24.08 4.04
C GLN A 50 4.34 23.39 3.14
N GLY A 51 3.97 23.15 1.87
CA GLY A 51 4.85 22.53 0.90
C GLY A 51 4.99 21.01 1.07
N ALA A 52 4.01 20.34 1.66
CA ALA A 52 3.94 18.87 1.69
C ALA A 52 4.23 18.28 0.30
N GLY A 53 5.00 17.22 0.26
CA GLY A 53 5.30 16.52 -0.98
C GLY A 53 4.11 15.68 -1.44
N TYR A 54 3.81 15.68 -2.76
CA TYR A 54 2.76 14.87 -3.34
C TYR A 54 3.20 14.26 -4.66
N TRP A 55 3.01 12.95 -4.79
CA TRP A 55 3.35 12.19 -6.00
C TRP A 55 2.21 11.24 -6.36
N GLU A 56 1.98 11.11 -7.67
CA GLU A 56 1.17 10.04 -8.24
C GLU A 56 1.97 9.29 -9.30
N ASN A 57 2.01 7.96 -9.18
CA ASN A 57 2.72 7.08 -10.12
C ASN A 57 4.15 7.56 -10.39
N GLU A 58 4.90 7.87 -9.32
CA GLU A 58 6.28 8.41 -9.31
C GLU A 58 6.44 9.83 -9.90
N VAL A 59 5.36 10.51 -10.29
CA VAL A 59 5.39 11.89 -10.80
C VAL A 59 5.01 12.87 -9.69
N ARG A 60 5.89 13.82 -9.41
CA ARG A 60 5.58 14.90 -8.46
C ARG A 60 4.59 15.87 -9.08
N MET A 61 3.53 16.23 -8.34
CA MET A 61 2.51 17.14 -8.83
C MET A 61 1.95 18.05 -7.73
N ASP A 62 1.08 18.99 -8.15
CA ASP A 62 0.33 19.82 -7.21
C ASP A 62 -0.76 18.98 -6.54
N ILE A 63 -0.72 18.91 -5.23
CA ILE A 63 -1.67 18.15 -4.43
C ILE A 63 -3.13 18.59 -4.65
N ASN A 64 -3.38 19.87 -4.99
CA ASN A 64 -4.72 20.37 -5.29
C ASN A 64 -5.30 19.84 -6.61
N GLN A 65 -4.48 19.20 -7.45
CA GLN A 65 -4.87 18.59 -8.72
C GLN A 65 -4.82 17.07 -8.66
N GLY A 66 -4.48 16.51 -7.51
CA GLY A 66 -4.28 15.09 -7.33
C GLY A 66 -5.56 14.31 -7.07
N LEU A 67 -5.47 12.99 -7.26
CA LEU A 67 -6.53 12.01 -7.05
C LEU A 67 -7.10 12.03 -5.63
N ILE A 68 -6.30 12.48 -4.65
CA ILE A 68 -6.72 12.66 -3.25
C ILE A 68 -7.92 13.61 -3.10
N ASN A 69 -8.21 14.46 -4.08
CA ASN A 69 -9.37 15.37 -4.09
C ASN A 69 -10.61 14.75 -4.79
N THR A 70 -10.53 13.50 -5.23
CA THR A 70 -11.67 12.75 -5.75
C THR A 70 -12.29 11.94 -4.61
N ALA A 71 -13.59 12.11 -4.38
CA ALA A 71 -14.31 11.34 -3.37
C ALA A 71 -14.51 9.90 -3.86
N PHE A 72 -14.15 8.91 -3.04
CA PHE A 72 -14.34 7.50 -3.33
C PHE A 72 -15.25 6.81 -2.31
N GLU A 73 -16.16 5.96 -2.78
CA GLU A 73 -16.78 4.95 -1.96
C GLU A 73 -15.81 3.77 -1.83
N ILE A 74 -15.12 3.70 -0.68
CA ILE A 74 -14.06 2.71 -0.45
C ILE A 74 -14.71 1.39 -0.01
N ASP A 75 -14.56 0.34 -0.82
CA ASP A 75 -15.09 -1.00 -0.53
C ASP A 75 -14.22 -1.77 0.45
N HIS A 76 -12.91 -1.62 0.35
CA HIS A 76 -11.95 -2.30 1.21
C HIS A 76 -10.66 -1.49 1.36
N HIS A 77 -10.05 -1.59 2.52
CA HIS A 77 -8.67 -1.13 2.71
C HIS A 77 -7.93 -1.97 3.75
N MET A 78 -6.61 -2.01 3.61
CA MET A 78 -5.69 -2.59 4.60
C MET A 78 -4.45 -1.72 4.71
N SER A 79 -3.79 -1.74 5.87
CA SER A 79 -2.67 -0.82 6.11
C SER A 79 -1.50 -1.46 6.84
N LEU A 80 -0.29 -0.99 6.51
CA LEU A 80 0.96 -1.26 7.19
C LEU A 80 1.39 -0.01 7.98
N LEU A 81 1.90 -0.22 9.20
CA LEU A 81 2.31 0.84 10.12
C LEU A 81 3.80 0.68 10.47
N ASP A 82 4.67 1.35 9.72
CA ASP A 82 6.13 1.31 9.89
C ASP A 82 6.58 2.33 10.94
N GLN A 83 6.70 1.87 12.19
CA GLN A 83 7.10 2.72 13.31
C GLN A 83 8.55 3.20 13.19
N ASP A 84 9.46 2.38 12.66
CA ASP A 84 10.89 2.69 12.55
C ASP A 84 11.16 3.81 11.55
N SER A 85 10.45 3.79 10.42
CA SER A 85 10.58 4.79 9.35
C SER A 85 9.54 5.90 9.43
N CYS A 86 8.62 5.84 10.41
CA CYS A 86 7.51 6.77 10.58
C CYS A 86 6.69 6.95 9.31
N GLN A 87 6.25 5.83 8.75
CA GLN A 87 5.51 5.76 7.50
C GLN A 87 4.30 4.83 7.63
N THR A 88 3.32 5.05 6.77
CA THR A 88 2.22 4.08 6.56
C THR A 88 2.16 3.70 5.09
N PHE A 89 1.60 2.55 4.83
CA PHE A 89 1.08 2.17 3.53
C PHE A 89 -0.38 1.78 3.69
N THR A 90 -1.22 2.19 2.76
CA THR A 90 -2.63 1.79 2.72
C THR A 90 -2.99 1.37 1.30
N GLU A 91 -3.41 0.12 1.15
CA GLU A 91 -4.07 -0.37 -0.05
C GLU A 91 -5.55 -0.02 0.05
N VAL A 92 -6.11 0.57 -1.01
CA VAL A 92 -7.52 0.96 -1.10
C VAL A 92 -8.10 0.37 -2.37
N ILE A 93 -9.29 -0.24 -2.26
CA ILE A 93 -10.01 -0.84 -3.38
C ILE A 93 -11.36 -0.14 -3.52
N VAL A 94 -11.64 0.29 -4.75
CA VAL A 94 -12.89 0.95 -5.17
C VAL A 94 -13.40 0.20 -6.39
N THR A 95 -14.59 -0.39 -6.27
CA THR A 95 -15.20 -1.22 -7.34
C THR A 95 -16.32 -0.49 -8.08
N ASP A 96 -16.34 0.85 -8.02
CA ASP A 96 -17.31 1.66 -8.76
C ASP A 96 -17.36 1.25 -10.25
N GLU A 97 -18.57 1.07 -10.80
CA GLU A 97 -18.73 0.56 -12.17
C GLU A 97 -18.18 1.52 -13.25
N GLU A 98 -18.17 2.83 -12.98
CA GLU A 98 -17.74 3.86 -13.94
C GLU A 98 -16.26 4.20 -13.74
N GLU A 99 -15.82 4.30 -12.50
CA GLU A 99 -14.47 4.73 -12.12
C GLU A 99 -13.83 3.81 -11.06
N PRO A 100 -13.54 2.53 -11.37
CA PRO A 100 -12.90 1.62 -10.44
C PRO A 100 -11.42 1.95 -10.28
N TYR A 101 -10.91 1.82 -9.04
CA TYR A 101 -9.50 2.04 -8.71
C TYR A 101 -8.97 1.00 -7.72
N VAL A 102 -7.69 0.69 -7.85
CA VAL A 102 -6.89 0.13 -6.75
C VAL A 102 -5.71 1.06 -6.51
N LEU A 103 -5.56 1.52 -5.26
CA LEU A 103 -4.52 2.46 -4.86
C LEU A 103 -3.61 1.84 -3.81
N GLY A 104 -2.32 2.12 -3.94
CA GLY A 104 -1.35 1.97 -2.86
C GLY A 104 -0.89 3.35 -2.42
N THR A 105 -1.19 3.78 -1.19
CA THR A 105 -0.84 5.10 -0.69
C THR A 105 0.17 5.02 0.44
N ARG A 106 1.33 5.65 0.26
CA ARG A 106 2.34 5.83 1.29
C ARG A 106 2.24 7.22 1.90
N LEU A 107 2.15 7.29 3.23
CA LEU A 107 2.29 8.53 3.97
C LEU A 107 3.64 8.52 4.70
N ARG A 108 4.36 9.63 4.66
CA ARG A 108 5.52 9.85 5.52
C ARG A 108 5.20 10.94 6.54
N ILE A 109 5.30 10.58 7.80
CA ILE A 109 5.03 11.45 8.93
C ILE A 109 6.33 12.11 9.37
N ASN A 110 6.27 13.42 9.63
CA ASN A 110 7.35 14.18 10.23
C ASN A 110 6.77 15.07 11.34
N HIS A 111 7.21 14.82 12.57
CA HIS A 111 6.61 15.38 13.78
C HIS A 111 5.12 14.98 13.87
N ASP A 112 4.21 15.94 13.84
CA ASP A 112 2.76 15.77 13.92
C ASP A 112 2.04 16.04 12.58
N LYS A 113 2.77 15.95 11.46
CA LYS A 113 2.26 16.28 10.11
C LYS A 113 2.56 15.17 9.11
N ILE A 114 1.68 15.04 8.13
CA ILE A 114 1.91 14.23 6.93
C ILE A 114 2.77 15.05 5.96
N ALA A 115 4.07 14.78 5.95
CA ALA A 115 5.05 15.53 5.16
C ALA A 115 5.07 15.15 3.69
N GLU A 116 4.72 13.88 3.39
CA GLU A 116 4.67 13.34 2.03
C GLU A 116 3.50 12.40 1.86
N ILE A 117 2.87 12.47 0.70
CA ILE A 117 1.87 11.53 0.21
C ILE A 117 2.35 11.02 -1.15
N GLU A 118 2.47 9.71 -1.30
CA GLU A 118 2.79 9.06 -2.57
C GLU A 118 1.72 8.02 -2.87
N ILE A 119 1.00 8.22 -3.97
CA ILE A 119 -0.07 7.33 -4.42
C ILE A 119 0.39 6.64 -5.69
N LEU A 120 0.35 5.30 -5.70
CA LEU A 120 0.31 4.54 -6.92
C LEU A 120 -1.12 4.09 -7.13
N TRP A 121 -1.67 4.34 -8.32
CA TRP A 121 -3.02 3.94 -8.66
C TRP A 121 -3.09 3.24 -10.00
N THR A 122 -4.01 2.30 -10.10
CA THR A 122 -4.38 1.59 -11.33
C THR A 122 -5.89 1.64 -11.51
N THR A 123 -6.34 1.60 -12.76
CA THR A 123 -7.76 1.61 -13.15
C THR A 123 -7.95 0.82 -14.44
N THR A 124 -9.15 0.82 -14.99
CA THR A 124 -9.50 0.12 -16.23
C THR A 124 -8.52 0.45 -17.38
N GLY A 125 -7.99 -0.59 -18.00
CA GLY A 125 -7.01 -0.51 -19.11
C GLY A 125 -5.55 -0.62 -18.66
N TYR A 126 -5.27 -0.64 -17.37
CA TYR A 126 -3.94 -0.95 -16.85
C TYR A 126 -3.71 -2.47 -16.75
N TRP A 127 -2.45 -2.86 -16.49
CA TRP A 127 -1.98 -4.24 -16.49
C TRP A 127 -2.83 -5.14 -15.59
N LEU A 128 -3.49 -6.13 -16.20
CA LEU A 128 -4.35 -7.14 -15.56
C LEU A 128 -5.43 -6.57 -14.62
N PHE A 129 -5.78 -5.28 -14.76
CA PHE A 129 -6.67 -4.60 -13.83
C PHE A 129 -8.08 -5.20 -13.82
N ASN A 130 -8.54 -5.58 -12.64
CA ASN A 130 -9.91 -5.94 -12.31
C ASN A 130 -10.14 -5.69 -10.81
N ALA A 131 -10.85 -4.62 -10.45
CA ALA A 131 -11.04 -4.22 -9.06
C ALA A 131 -11.93 -5.19 -8.27
N GLU A 132 -12.95 -5.80 -8.91
CA GLU A 132 -13.83 -6.76 -8.24
C GLU A 132 -13.09 -8.04 -7.88
N ASP A 133 -12.30 -8.60 -8.82
CA ASP A 133 -11.46 -9.77 -8.55
C ASP A 133 -10.40 -9.43 -7.50
N TYR A 134 -9.81 -8.23 -7.56
CA TYR A 134 -8.85 -7.77 -6.55
C TYR A 134 -9.50 -7.72 -5.17
N LEU A 135 -10.69 -7.14 -5.05
CA LEU A 135 -11.48 -7.09 -3.82
C LEU A 135 -11.79 -8.49 -3.29
N GLN A 136 -12.27 -9.39 -4.17
CA GLN A 136 -12.63 -10.76 -3.80
C GLN A 136 -11.45 -11.49 -3.15
N TYR A 137 -10.26 -11.37 -3.71
CA TYR A 137 -9.09 -12.12 -3.23
C TYR A 137 -8.43 -11.42 -2.04
N SER A 138 -8.19 -10.11 -2.11
CA SER A 138 -7.58 -9.34 -1.02
C SER A 138 -8.38 -9.42 0.27
N SER A 139 -9.70 -9.30 0.21
CA SER A 139 -10.57 -9.37 1.40
C SER A 139 -10.65 -10.77 2.04
N ALA A 140 -10.28 -11.82 1.31
CA ALA A 140 -10.27 -13.19 1.81
C ALA A 140 -8.94 -13.59 2.48
N GLU A 141 -7.89 -12.77 2.35
CA GLU A 141 -6.56 -13.02 2.90
C GLU A 141 -6.43 -12.50 4.34
N ASP A 142 -5.59 -13.18 5.14
CA ASP A 142 -5.30 -12.75 6.51
C ASP A 142 -4.06 -11.87 6.56
N TRP A 143 -4.26 -10.56 6.65
CA TRP A 143 -3.23 -9.55 6.86
C TRP A 143 -3.16 -9.09 8.32
N GLY A 144 -3.79 -9.80 9.24
CA GLY A 144 -3.83 -9.49 10.66
C GLY A 144 -2.48 -9.60 11.36
N PRO A 145 -2.41 -9.20 12.64
CA PRO A 145 -1.17 -9.24 13.43
C PRO A 145 -0.72 -10.67 13.71
N ILE A 146 0.60 -10.89 13.59
CA ILE A 146 1.28 -12.13 13.97
C ILE A 146 1.54 -12.11 15.48
N ALA A 147 1.46 -13.28 16.15
CA ALA A 147 1.84 -13.43 17.56
C ALA A 147 3.30 -12.96 17.78
N ALA A 148 3.56 -12.28 18.89
CA ALA A 148 4.84 -11.57 19.07
C ALA A 148 6.08 -12.48 18.96
N GLU A 149 5.95 -13.73 19.40
CA GLU A 149 6.98 -14.76 19.35
C GLU A 149 7.26 -15.30 17.95
N ASP A 150 6.31 -15.15 17.02
CA ASP A 150 6.38 -15.69 15.65
C ASP A 150 6.70 -14.60 14.61
N ARG A 151 6.91 -13.35 15.05
CA ARG A 151 7.19 -12.23 14.15
C ARG A 151 8.57 -12.33 13.54
N ASP A 152 8.63 -12.21 12.23
CA ASP A 152 9.88 -12.02 11.52
C ASP A 152 10.45 -10.60 11.77
N SER A 153 11.77 -10.48 11.84
CA SER A 153 12.42 -9.18 11.95
C SER A 153 12.30 -8.36 10.67
N ARG A 154 12.37 -7.03 10.78
CA ARG A 154 12.46 -6.11 9.62
C ARG A 154 13.48 -6.58 8.58
N GLY A 155 14.66 -7.03 9.03
CA GLY A 155 15.70 -7.55 8.14
C GLY A 155 15.26 -8.77 7.35
N THR A 156 14.53 -9.70 7.96
CA THR A 156 13.96 -10.88 7.30
C THR A 156 12.94 -10.47 6.23
N LEU A 157 11.99 -9.56 6.59
CA LEU A 157 10.95 -9.08 5.67
C LEU A 157 11.56 -8.38 4.44
N VAL A 158 12.50 -7.47 4.65
CA VAL A 158 13.20 -6.76 3.56
C VAL A 158 14.02 -7.73 2.69
N SER A 159 14.66 -8.73 3.29
CA SER A 159 15.43 -9.73 2.55
C SER A 159 14.55 -10.61 1.69
N ALA A 160 13.40 -11.05 2.19
CA ALA A 160 12.44 -11.84 1.43
C ALA A 160 11.87 -11.06 0.24
N ALA A 161 11.48 -9.79 0.44
CA ALA A 161 11.02 -8.92 -0.61
C ALA A 161 12.10 -8.66 -1.68
N ASN A 162 13.34 -8.38 -1.26
CA ASN A 162 14.43 -8.19 -2.21
C ASN A 162 14.73 -9.46 -3.02
N ALA A 163 14.76 -10.64 -2.38
CA ALA A 163 14.99 -11.91 -3.11
C ALA A 163 13.93 -12.13 -4.21
N TYR A 164 12.66 -11.80 -3.93
CA TYR A 164 11.60 -11.85 -4.93
C TYR A 164 11.85 -10.87 -6.09
N LEU A 165 12.16 -9.61 -5.79
CA LEU A 165 12.38 -8.58 -6.81
C LEU A 165 13.68 -8.79 -7.61
N ASP A 166 14.72 -9.36 -6.98
CA ASP A 166 15.99 -9.70 -7.66
C ASP A 166 15.81 -10.85 -8.65
N ALA A 167 14.85 -11.77 -8.38
CA ALA A 167 14.56 -12.87 -9.29
C ALA A 167 14.08 -12.38 -10.66
N PHE A 168 13.44 -11.20 -10.76
CA PHE A 168 13.02 -10.59 -12.03
C PHE A 168 14.20 -10.26 -12.95
N LEU A 169 15.32 -9.82 -12.41
CA LEU A 169 16.51 -9.49 -13.21
C LEU A 169 17.38 -10.71 -13.46
N GLU A 170 17.66 -11.45 -12.41
CA GLU A 170 18.68 -12.49 -12.40
C GLU A 170 18.13 -13.88 -12.76
N GLY A 171 16.80 -14.07 -12.76
CA GLY A 171 16.17 -15.38 -12.96
C GLY A 171 16.47 -16.38 -11.85
N LYS A 172 16.94 -15.88 -10.66
CA LYS A 172 17.31 -16.72 -9.51
C LYS A 172 16.11 -17.05 -8.63
N ILE A 173 15.10 -17.66 -9.21
CA ILE A 173 13.86 -18.06 -8.56
C ILE A 173 14.10 -18.97 -7.36
N ASP A 174 15.12 -19.83 -7.43
CA ASP A 174 15.50 -20.78 -6.36
C ASP A 174 15.96 -20.09 -5.06
N LEU A 175 16.35 -18.80 -5.12
CA LEU A 175 16.77 -18.04 -3.95
C LEU A 175 15.62 -17.35 -3.22
N VAL A 176 14.45 -17.30 -3.83
CA VAL A 176 13.27 -16.68 -3.21
C VAL A 176 12.72 -17.59 -2.12
N PRO A 177 12.45 -17.06 -0.92
CA PRO A 177 11.95 -17.86 0.20
C PRO A 177 10.44 -18.17 0.04
N TRP A 178 10.09 -18.99 -0.94
CA TRP A 178 8.70 -19.37 -1.19
C TRP A 178 8.09 -20.09 0.02
N GLY A 179 6.89 -19.66 0.42
CA GLY A 179 6.01 -20.42 1.32
C GLY A 179 5.06 -21.33 0.52
N PHE A 180 4.39 -22.25 1.22
CA PHE A 180 3.34 -23.08 0.65
C PHE A 180 2.20 -23.21 1.67
N PRO A 181 0.95 -22.83 1.28
CA PRO A 181 0.60 -22.14 0.04
C PRO A 181 1.11 -20.70 0.00
N CYS A 182 1.47 -20.22 -1.19
CA CYS A 182 1.73 -18.82 -1.50
C CYS A 182 0.87 -18.40 -2.69
N VAL A 183 0.17 -17.26 -2.59
CA VAL A 183 -0.70 -16.78 -3.66
C VAL A 183 -0.40 -15.33 -4.00
N ARG A 184 -0.61 -14.93 -5.27
CA ARG A 184 -0.39 -13.58 -5.76
C ARG A 184 -1.65 -13.03 -6.40
N VAL A 185 -1.96 -11.78 -6.06
CA VAL A 185 -2.95 -10.94 -6.75
C VAL A 185 -2.17 -9.89 -7.55
N GLU A 186 -2.31 -9.89 -8.86
CA GLU A 186 -1.65 -8.95 -9.77
C GLU A 186 -2.71 -8.21 -10.59
N GLY A 187 -3.03 -6.97 -10.23
CA GLY A 187 -4.07 -6.17 -10.86
C GLY A 187 -5.50 -6.73 -10.75
N GLY A 188 -5.68 -7.93 -10.22
CA GLY A 188 -6.92 -8.71 -10.17
C GLY A 188 -6.72 -10.16 -10.63
N PHE A 189 -5.62 -10.45 -11.37
CA PHE A 189 -5.26 -11.83 -11.70
C PHE A 189 -4.75 -12.56 -10.46
N TYR A 190 -5.39 -13.69 -10.12
CA TYR A 190 -5.07 -14.49 -8.93
C TYR A 190 -4.39 -15.80 -9.32
N THR A 191 -3.26 -16.12 -8.67
CA THR A 191 -2.49 -17.33 -8.95
C THR A 191 -2.95 -18.55 -8.15
N GLY A 192 -3.73 -18.36 -7.09
CA GLY A 192 -4.20 -19.43 -6.21
C GLY A 192 -5.27 -20.32 -6.87
N ARG A 193 -5.27 -21.59 -6.48
CA ARG A 193 -6.26 -22.60 -6.90
C ARG A 193 -6.95 -23.23 -5.69
N GLY A 194 -6.64 -22.73 -4.48
CA GLY A 194 -7.11 -23.30 -3.22
C GLY A 194 -6.37 -24.58 -2.82
N SER A 195 -5.16 -24.78 -3.33
CA SER A 195 -4.33 -25.96 -3.05
C SER A 195 -3.25 -25.65 -2.01
N PRO A 196 -2.89 -26.60 -1.11
CA PRO A 196 -1.80 -26.39 -0.17
C PRO A 196 -0.42 -26.27 -0.83
N ASP A 197 -0.29 -26.58 -2.12
CA ASP A 197 0.91 -26.44 -2.95
C ASP A 197 0.86 -25.24 -3.90
N ASP A 198 -0.09 -24.31 -3.72
CA ASP A 198 -0.12 -23.05 -4.49
C ASP A 198 1.17 -22.26 -4.30
N SER A 199 1.70 -21.72 -5.41
CA SER A 199 2.98 -21.00 -5.46
C SER A 199 2.84 -19.61 -6.09
N CYS A 200 3.48 -18.61 -5.47
CA CYS A 200 3.64 -17.26 -6.02
C CYS A 200 4.68 -17.18 -7.15
N GLU A 201 5.40 -18.24 -7.44
CA GLU A 201 6.44 -18.30 -8.48
C GLU A 201 5.87 -18.14 -9.89
N VAL A 202 4.59 -18.46 -10.07
CA VAL A 202 3.92 -18.45 -11.37
C VAL A 202 4.05 -17.09 -12.06
N GLY A 203 4.64 -17.08 -13.26
CA GLY A 203 4.71 -15.90 -14.13
C GLY A 203 5.69 -14.81 -13.68
N VAL A 204 6.64 -15.09 -12.78
CA VAL A 204 7.75 -14.18 -12.48
C VAL A 204 8.66 -14.12 -13.72
N PRO A 205 8.79 -12.94 -14.39
CA PRO A 205 9.60 -12.83 -15.59
C PRO A 205 11.09 -12.82 -15.26
N ALA A 206 11.96 -13.04 -16.26
CA ALA A 206 13.39 -12.88 -16.14
C ALA A 206 13.88 -11.72 -17.03
N GLY A 207 14.99 -11.08 -16.65
CA GLY A 207 15.59 -9.99 -17.41
C GLY A 207 14.91 -8.64 -17.24
N VAL A 208 14.09 -8.47 -16.20
CA VAL A 208 13.40 -7.22 -15.88
C VAL A 208 14.05 -6.58 -14.65
N ASN A 209 14.56 -5.37 -14.78
CA ASN A 209 15.13 -4.63 -13.66
C ASN A 209 14.02 -3.97 -12.83
N ILE A 210 14.06 -4.18 -11.51
CA ILE A 210 13.18 -3.54 -10.53
C ILE A 210 14.03 -2.55 -9.72
N ALA A 211 13.95 -1.27 -10.10
CA ALA A 211 14.80 -0.21 -9.56
C ALA A 211 14.08 0.67 -8.53
N ASN A 212 14.81 1.63 -7.94
CA ASN A 212 14.28 2.70 -7.06
C ASN A 212 13.44 2.20 -5.88
N ARG A 213 13.84 1.11 -5.25
CA ARG A 213 13.09 0.44 -4.17
C ARG A 213 12.98 1.29 -2.92
N ARG A 214 11.78 1.54 -2.46
CA ARG A 214 11.43 2.25 -1.22
C ARG A 214 10.49 1.37 -0.40
N PHE A 215 10.81 1.15 0.87
CA PHE A 215 10.13 0.17 1.72
C PHE A 215 9.25 0.85 2.76
N VAL A 216 8.08 0.25 3.04
CA VAL A 216 7.32 0.40 4.27
C VAL A 216 7.19 -0.99 4.89
N VAL A 217 7.55 -1.16 6.16
CA VAL A 217 7.64 -2.48 6.80
C VAL A 217 6.88 -2.48 8.11
N ASP A 218 5.98 -3.43 8.28
CA ASP A 218 5.24 -3.65 9.52
C ASP A 218 5.54 -5.05 10.08
N GLU A 219 6.42 -5.12 11.09
CA GLU A 219 6.78 -6.39 11.72
C GLU A 219 5.60 -7.02 12.48
N VAL A 220 4.61 -6.21 12.91
CA VAL A 220 3.44 -6.72 13.63
C VAL A 220 2.57 -7.57 12.72
N THR A 221 2.43 -7.17 11.47
CA THR A 221 1.69 -7.92 10.45
C THR A 221 2.59 -8.80 9.59
N GLY A 222 3.91 -8.84 9.84
CA GLY A 222 4.86 -9.57 9.02
C GLY A 222 4.85 -9.13 7.56
N SER A 223 4.65 -7.84 7.31
CA SER A 223 4.40 -7.34 5.96
C SER A 223 5.41 -6.28 5.53
N ALA A 224 5.72 -6.26 4.24
CA ALA A 224 6.54 -5.23 3.62
C ALA A 224 5.94 -4.84 2.26
N VAL A 225 5.85 -3.55 1.98
CA VAL A 225 5.56 -3.06 0.64
C VAL A 225 6.79 -2.36 0.07
N VAL A 226 7.01 -2.56 -1.21
CA VAL A 226 8.10 -1.93 -1.97
C VAL A 226 7.50 -1.10 -3.09
N TYR A 227 7.66 0.21 -3.03
CA TYR A 227 7.49 1.09 -4.17
C TYR A 227 8.74 0.98 -5.04
N CYS A 228 8.58 0.78 -6.33
CA CYS A 228 9.70 0.56 -7.24
C CYS A 228 9.33 0.97 -8.67
N THR A 229 10.33 0.94 -9.55
CA THR A 229 10.16 1.20 -10.98
C THR A 229 10.39 -0.09 -11.75
N PHE A 230 9.33 -0.65 -12.32
CA PHE A 230 9.36 -1.87 -13.12
C PHE A 230 9.95 -1.62 -14.50
N GLY A 231 10.99 -2.37 -14.87
CA GLY A 231 11.60 -2.32 -16.20
C GLY A 231 12.50 -1.12 -16.46
N ALA A 232 12.88 -0.35 -15.44
CA ALA A 232 13.80 0.79 -15.60
C ALA A 232 15.17 0.36 -16.13
N GLY A 233 15.63 1.00 -17.22
CA GLY A 233 16.93 0.72 -17.80
C GLY A 233 17.07 -0.65 -18.46
N ASN A 234 15.97 -1.30 -18.82
CA ASN A 234 15.98 -2.52 -19.65
C ASN A 234 16.65 -2.26 -21.00
N ALA A 235 16.99 -3.33 -21.75
CA ALA A 235 17.74 -3.28 -23.01
C ALA A 235 17.24 -2.24 -24.03
N ASN A 236 15.98 -1.82 -23.93
CA ASN A 236 15.36 -0.80 -24.78
C ASN A 236 15.48 0.64 -24.22
N GLY A 237 16.16 0.86 -23.08
CA GLY A 237 16.41 2.18 -22.50
C GLY A 237 15.16 2.88 -21.94
N GLY A 238 14.09 2.16 -21.62
CA GLY A 238 12.84 2.72 -21.09
C GLY A 238 13.00 3.30 -19.68
N SER A 239 12.17 4.30 -19.34
CA SER A 239 12.09 4.87 -17.98
C SER A 239 11.52 3.89 -16.96
N GLY A 240 10.83 2.85 -17.40
CA GLY A 240 10.08 1.92 -16.57
C GLY A 240 8.69 2.45 -16.21
N SER A 241 7.97 1.67 -15.43
CA SER A 241 6.62 1.99 -14.93
C SER A 241 6.60 2.00 -13.41
N ALA A 242 5.83 2.91 -12.81
CA ALA A 242 5.60 2.90 -11.36
C ALA A 242 4.94 1.58 -10.95
N ASP A 243 5.42 1.01 -9.86
CA ASP A 243 5.06 -0.34 -9.45
C ASP A 243 5.14 -0.49 -7.93
N THR A 244 4.25 -1.31 -7.36
CA THR A 244 4.33 -1.72 -5.96
C THR A 244 4.21 -3.23 -5.83
N HIS A 245 5.01 -3.80 -4.93
CA HIS A 245 4.85 -5.17 -4.48
C HIS A 245 4.65 -5.18 -2.97
N LEU A 246 3.50 -5.65 -2.53
CA LEU A 246 3.16 -5.86 -1.13
C LEU A 246 3.34 -7.35 -0.80
N PHE A 247 4.05 -7.64 0.27
CA PHE A 247 4.38 -8.98 0.72
C PHE A 247 3.86 -9.25 2.12
N ARG A 248 3.25 -10.41 2.32
CA ARG A 248 3.10 -11.06 3.61
C ARG A 248 4.16 -12.14 3.74
N VAL A 249 4.89 -12.12 4.85
CA VAL A 249 5.94 -13.09 5.19
C VAL A 249 5.59 -13.75 6.52
N GLU A 250 5.66 -15.05 6.57
CA GLU A 250 5.43 -15.84 7.77
C GLU A 250 6.54 -16.89 7.92
N ASN A 251 7.21 -16.90 9.08
CA ASN A 251 8.35 -17.78 9.34
C ASN A 251 9.45 -17.65 8.26
N GLY A 252 9.73 -16.43 7.82
CA GLY A 252 10.72 -16.13 6.80
C GLY A 252 10.32 -16.54 5.39
N LYS A 253 9.06 -16.90 5.14
CA LYS A 253 8.54 -17.38 3.84
C LYS A 253 7.44 -16.49 3.31
N LEU A 254 7.41 -16.27 1.99
CA LEU A 254 6.34 -15.53 1.32
C LEU A 254 5.01 -16.28 1.43
N ARG A 255 3.96 -15.57 1.82
CA ARG A 255 2.61 -16.10 1.97
C ARG A 255 1.61 -15.47 1.00
N TYR A 256 1.62 -14.14 0.88
CA TYR A 256 0.83 -13.37 -0.07
C TYR A 256 1.73 -12.36 -0.79
N VAL A 257 1.39 -12.08 -2.05
CA VAL A 257 2.00 -11.00 -2.85
C VAL A 257 0.90 -10.25 -3.56
N HIS A 258 0.79 -8.93 -3.35
CA HIS A 258 -0.05 -8.06 -4.18
C HIS A 258 0.83 -7.20 -5.07
N THR A 259 0.41 -6.98 -6.30
CA THR A 259 1.14 -6.17 -7.27
C THR A 259 0.21 -5.18 -7.95
N LEU A 260 0.63 -3.92 -7.95
CA LEU A 260 -0.02 -2.85 -8.71
C LEU A 260 1.02 -2.25 -9.64
N THR A 261 0.83 -2.39 -10.96
CA THR A 261 1.73 -1.86 -11.97
C THR A 261 1.02 -0.81 -12.82
N HIS A 262 1.48 0.44 -12.76
CA HIS A 262 0.95 1.54 -13.58
C HIS A 262 1.46 1.45 -15.02
N LEU A 263 1.04 0.40 -15.73
CA LEU A 263 1.43 0.09 -17.11
C LEU A 263 0.17 -0.16 -17.94
N LEU A 264 -0.01 0.61 -19.01
CA LEU A 264 -1.13 0.38 -19.92
C LEU A 264 -1.00 -0.99 -20.60
N GLN A 265 -2.07 -1.78 -20.56
CA GLN A 265 -2.11 -3.13 -21.15
C GLN A 265 -1.79 -3.13 -22.65
N SER A 266 -2.19 -2.08 -23.38
CA SER A 266 -1.89 -1.89 -24.80
C SER A 266 -0.40 -1.79 -25.10
N SER A 267 0.41 -1.40 -24.13
CA SER A 267 1.88 -1.25 -24.28
C SER A 267 2.60 -2.60 -24.35
N PHE A 268 1.93 -3.69 -23.95
CA PHE A 268 2.50 -5.05 -23.91
C PHE A 268 2.24 -5.88 -25.19
N GLN A 269 1.40 -5.39 -26.13
CA GLN A 269 1.02 -6.14 -27.33
C GLN A 269 2.02 -6.05 -28.49
N GLY A 270 3.23 -5.52 -28.26
CA GLY A 270 4.24 -5.21 -29.28
C GLY A 270 5.62 -5.84 -29.08
N GLY A 271 5.72 -7.04 -28.51
CA GLY A 271 6.98 -7.75 -28.35
C GLY A 271 6.98 -9.10 -29.00
#